data_bd91965c03103a8d891fa0c56ed39a03
#
_entry.id   bd91965c03103a8d891fa0c56ed39a03
#
_cell.length_a   1.000
_cell.length_b   1.000
_cell.length_c   1.000
_cell.angle_alpha   90.00
_cell.angle_beta   90.00
_cell.angle_gamma   90.00
#
_symmetry.space_group_name_H-M   'P 1'
#
loop_
_entity.id
_entity.type
_entity.pdbx_description
1 polymer ?
#
loop_
_entity_poly.entity_id
_entity_poly.type
_entity_poly.pdbx_seq_one_letter_code
_entity_poly.pdbx_strand_id
1 'polypeptide(L)'
;MPAMLERIGISLERSLLEQFDELIERKGYVNRSEAVRDLIRDQLVQRQWSESERGEQVAVVAIVYDHESSSLAQKLTHIQHENHQAVVSALHVHMDAHNCLEVLVLRGRAGEILQMADSLVATRGVKYGKVLPATTGEALR
;
A
#
# COMPACT_ATOMS: atom_id res chain seq x y z
N MET A 1 -13.93 -22.18 10.97
CA MET A 1 -14.30 -23.13 9.90
C MET A 1 -13.22 -23.16 8.83
N PRO A 2 -12.73 -24.33 8.44
CA PRO A 2 -11.83 -24.40 7.31
C PRO A 2 -12.56 -23.93 6.04
N ALA A 3 -11.88 -23.13 5.23
CA ALA A 3 -12.44 -22.66 3.97
C ALA A 3 -12.63 -23.85 3.02
N MET A 4 -13.81 -23.96 2.42
CA MET A 4 -14.05 -24.93 1.34
C MET A 4 -13.36 -24.43 0.08
N LEU A 5 -12.53 -25.29 -0.51
CA LEU A 5 -11.88 -25.01 -1.77
C LEU A 5 -12.74 -25.51 -2.93
N GLU A 6 -12.99 -24.64 -3.88
CA GLU A 6 -13.65 -25.00 -5.13
C GLU A 6 -12.65 -24.92 -6.28
N ARG A 7 -12.79 -25.85 -7.21
CA ARG A 7 -11.99 -25.83 -8.44
C ARG A 7 -12.76 -25.14 -9.54
N ILE A 8 -12.11 -24.19 -10.20
CA ILE A 8 -12.67 -23.50 -11.35
C ILE A 8 -11.78 -23.72 -12.57
N GLY A 9 -12.37 -23.68 -13.76
CA GLY A 9 -11.64 -23.69 -15.01
C GLY A 9 -11.71 -22.32 -15.68
N ILE A 10 -10.59 -21.87 -16.24
CA ILE A 10 -10.49 -20.61 -16.97
C ILE A 10 -9.93 -20.91 -18.35
N SER A 11 -10.59 -20.38 -19.40
CA SER A 11 -10.09 -20.44 -20.76
C SER A 11 -9.34 -19.16 -21.11
N LEU A 12 -8.09 -19.32 -21.47
CA LEU A 12 -7.22 -18.22 -21.90
C LEU A 12 -6.63 -18.51 -23.27
N GLU A 13 -6.38 -17.47 -24.04
CA GLU A 13 -5.56 -17.61 -25.22
C GLU A 13 -4.15 -18.07 -24.83
N ARG A 14 -3.56 -18.93 -25.67
CA ARG A 14 -2.24 -19.50 -25.38
C ARG A 14 -1.19 -18.43 -25.11
N SER A 15 -1.14 -17.41 -25.93
CA SER A 15 -0.18 -16.31 -25.77
C SER A 15 -0.33 -15.56 -24.45
N LEU A 16 -1.56 -15.36 -23.98
CA LEU A 16 -1.83 -14.73 -22.71
C LEU A 16 -1.41 -15.61 -21.53
N LEU A 17 -1.68 -16.91 -21.63
CA LEU A 17 -1.27 -17.86 -20.61
C LEU A 17 0.26 -17.96 -20.49
N GLU A 18 0.97 -17.98 -21.63
CA GLU A 18 2.44 -17.98 -21.64
C GLU A 18 3.00 -16.74 -20.96
N GLN A 19 2.47 -15.57 -21.25
CA GLN A 19 2.86 -14.31 -20.60
C GLN A 19 2.57 -14.32 -19.09
N PHE A 20 1.44 -14.88 -18.72
CA PHE A 20 1.08 -15.03 -17.31
C PHE A 20 2.05 -15.98 -16.58
N ASP A 21 2.36 -17.12 -17.17
CA ASP A 21 3.31 -18.08 -16.59
C ASP A 21 4.71 -17.47 -16.41
N GLU A 22 5.19 -16.70 -17.38
CA GLU A 22 6.44 -15.96 -17.26
C GLU A 22 6.41 -14.93 -16.12
N LEU A 23 5.30 -14.19 -16.02
CA LEU A 23 5.13 -13.17 -14.99
C LEU A 23 5.15 -13.78 -13.59
N ILE A 24 4.39 -14.84 -13.37
CA ILE A 24 4.29 -15.47 -12.05
C ILE A 24 5.58 -16.17 -11.64
N GLU A 25 6.33 -16.73 -12.59
CA GLU A 25 7.64 -17.30 -12.34
C GLU A 25 8.64 -16.21 -11.86
N ARG A 26 8.67 -15.08 -12.53
CA ARG A 26 9.49 -13.94 -12.13
C ARG A 26 9.13 -13.39 -10.76
N LYS A 27 7.86 -13.44 -10.39
CA LYS A 27 7.38 -13.01 -9.08
C LYS A 27 7.59 -14.06 -7.98
N GLY A 28 8.02 -15.25 -8.31
CA GLY A 28 8.30 -16.31 -7.34
C GLY A 28 7.11 -17.14 -6.91
N TYR A 29 6.01 -17.10 -7.65
CA TYR A 29 4.85 -17.97 -7.34
C TYR A 29 5.15 -19.42 -7.68
N VAL A 30 4.72 -20.33 -6.81
CA VAL A 30 4.91 -21.78 -6.96
C VAL A 30 3.93 -22.36 -7.99
N ASN A 31 2.73 -21.80 -8.07
CA ASN A 31 1.68 -22.28 -8.97
C ASN A 31 0.72 -21.17 -9.37
N ARG A 32 -0.09 -21.43 -10.41
CA ARG A 32 -1.07 -20.48 -10.92
C ARG A 32 -2.16 -20.14 -9.90
N SER A 33 -2.57 -21.10 -9.10
CA SER A 33 -3.65 -20.91 -8.12
C SER A 33 -3.30 -19.84 -7.07
N GLU A 34 -2.07 -19.82 -6.58
CA GLU A 34 -1.62 -18.80 -5.63
C GLU A 34 -1.57 -17.42 -6.26
N ALA A 35 -1.05 -17.33 -7.49
CA ALA A 35 -0.99 -16.08 -8.23
C ALA A 35 -2.39 -15.51 -8.49
N VAL A 36 -3.34 -16.34 -8.91
CA VAL A 36 -4.73 -15.93 -9.15
C VAL A 36 -5.39 -15.49 -7.85
N ARG A 37 -5.19 -16.20 -6.74
CA ARG A 37 -5.71 -15.76 -5.43
C ARG A 37 -5.22 -14.39 -5.05
N ASP A 38 -3.94 -14.10 -5.22
CA ASP A 38 -3.37 -12.80 -4.89
C ASP A 38 -3.91 -11.70 -5.78
N LEU A 39 -4.09 -11.95 -7.07
CA LEU A 39 -4.72 -11.00 -7.99
C LEU A 39 -6.16 -10.67 -7.56
N ILE A 40 -6.92 -11.69 -7.19
CA ILE A 40 -8.29 -11.51 -6.71
C ILE A 40 -8.32 -10.70 -5.42
N ARG A 41 -7.46 -11.03 -4.45
CA ARG A 41 -7.36 -10.30 -3.19
C ARG A 41 -7.01 -8.83 -3.41
N ASP A 42 -6.07 -8.56 -4.30
CA ASP A 42 -5.67 -7.19 -4.65
C ASP A 42 -6.86 -6.40 -5.21
N GLN A 43 -7.61 -6.97 -6.14
CA GLN A 43 -8.81 -6.32 -6.68
C GLN A 43 -9.89 -6.09 -5.62
N LEU A 44 -10.07 -7.04 -4.70
CA LEU A 44 -11.03 -6.89 -3.61
C LEU A 44 -10.64 -5.77 -2.64
N VAL A 45 -9.34 -5.64 -2.34
CA VAL A 45 -8.83 -4.54 -1.50
C VAL A 45 -9.08 -3.19 -2.18
N GLN A 46 -8.77 -3.06 -3.47
CA GLN A 46 -9.03 -1.84 -4.22
C GLN A 46 -10.53 -1.47 -4.22
N ARG A 47 -11.38 -2.46 -4.36
CA ARG A 47 -12.83 -2.28 -4.27
C ARG A 47 -13.27 -1.79 -2.91
N GLN A 48 -12.76 -2.37 -1.82
CA GLN A 48 -13.05 -1.95 -0.46
C GLN A 48 -12.71 -0.48 -0.23
N TRP A 49 -11.58 -0.02 -0.77
CA TRP A 49 -11.17 1.37 -0.67
C TRP A 49 -12.08 2.31 -1.45
N SER A 50 -12.60 1.89 -2.61
CA SER A 50 -13.50 2.72 -3.41
C SER A 50 -14.93 2.77 -2.87
N GLU A 51 -15.40 1.70 -2.22
CA GLU A 51 -16.78 1.59 -1.74
C GLU A 51 -16.97 2.06 -0.28
N SER A 52 -15.93 2.03 0.53
CA SER A 52 -16.01 2.25 1.96
C SER A 52 -15.17 3.43 2.43
N GLU A 53 -15.66 4.64 2.24
CA GLU A 53 -15.05 5.83 2.84
C GLU A 53 -15.13 5.83 4.38
N ARG A 54 -15.98 5.00 4.96
CA ARG A 54 -16.26 4.96 6.40
C ARG A 54 -15.61 3.78 7.11
N GLY A 55 -15.17 2.76 6.37
CA GLY A 55 -14.55 1.58 6.97
C GLY A 55 -13.13 1.87 7.47
N GLU A 56 -12.71 1.12 8.49
CA GLU A 56 -11.35 1.17 8.98
C GLU A 56 -10.42 0.43 8.01
N GLN A 57 -9.34 1.10 7.61
CA GLN A 57 -8.35 0.57 6.69
C GLN A 57 -6.94 0.88 7.17
N VAL A 58 -5.98 0.26 6.50
CA VAL A 58 -4.55 0.49 6.71
C VAL A 58 -3.92 0.93 5.40
N ALA A 59 -3.06 1.93 5.46
CA ALA A 59 -2.26 2.35 4.31
C ALA A 59 -0.79 2.44 4.72
N VAL A 60 0.09 2.21 3.76
CA VAL A 60 1.52 2.44 3.90
C VAL A 60 1.91 3.59 2.99
N VAL A 61 2.62 4.57 3.54
CA VAL A 61 3.14 5.71 2.79
C VAL A 61 4.66 5.64 2.83
N ALA A 62 5.28 5.75 1.66
CA ALA A 62 6.73 5.86 1.54
C ALA A 62 7.06 7.20 0.89
N ILE A 63 7.91 8.00 1.52
CA ILE A 63 8.37 9.28 1.00
C ILE A 63 9.89 9.37 1.08
N VAL A 64 10.48 10.02 0.08
CA VAL A 64 11.91 10.32 0.04
C VAL A 64 12.07 11.83 0.00
N TYR A 65 12.87 12.35 0.90
CA TYR A 65 13.10 13.79 0.99
C TYR A 65 14.49 14.10 1.58
N ASP A 66 14.91 15.35 1.43
CA ASP A 66 16.15 15.84 2.03
C ASP A 66 15.92 16.16 3.51
N HIS A 67 16.46 15.35 4.40
CA HIS A 67 16.30 15.51 5.83
C HIS A 67 17.02 16.74 6.41
N GLU A 68 17.94 17.35 5.67
CA GLU A 68 18.59 18.57 6.06
C GLU A 68 17.71 19.81 5.86
N SER A 69 16.66 19.69 5.05
CA SER A 69 15.66 20.75 4.89
C SER A 69 14.76 20.83 6.12
N SER A 70 15.12 21.70 7.06
CA SER A 70 14.41 21.83 8.33
C SER A 70 12.94 22.21 8.17
N SER A 71 12.62 23.07 7.19
CA SER A 71 11.23 23.48 6.94
C SER A 71 10.37 22.33 6.44
N LEU A 72 10.92 21.44 5.61
CA LEU A 72 10.22 20.26 5.11
C LEU A 72 10.00 19.25 6.23
N ALA A 73 11.05 18.95 7.01
CA ALA A 73 10.94 18.03 8.13
C ALA A 73 9.88 18.49 9.14
N GLN A 74 9.83 19.79 9.43
CA GLN A 74 8.82 20.38 10.31
C GLN A 74 7.41 20.24 9.75
N LYS A 75 7.21 20.47 8.45
CA LYS A 75 5.89 20.31 7.80
C LYS A 75 5.41 18.88 7.87
N LEU A 76 6.28 17.92 7.56
CA LEU A 76 5.94 16.50 7.62
C LEU A 76 5.61 16.05 9.04
N THR A 77 6.37 16.51 10.01
CA THR A 77 6.12 16.25 11.43
C THR A 77 4.78 16.85 11.86
N HIS A 78 4.49 18.07 11.43
CA HIS A 78 3.24 18.74 11.76
C HIS A 78 2.01 17.99 11.23
N ILE A 79 2.05 17.52 9.98
CA ILE A 79 0.98 16.70 9.41
C ILE A 79 0.75 15.43 10.25
N GLN A 80 1.82 14.78 10.67
CA GLN A 80 1.74 13.58 11.51
C GLN A 80 1.17 13.90 12.90
N HIS A 81 1.56 15.01 13.50
CA HIS A 81 1.04 15.45 14.80
C HIS A 81 -0.45 15.78 14.77
N GLU A 82 -0.91 16.45 13.72
CA GLU A 82 -2.35 16.73 13.55
C GLU A 82 -3.17 15.46 13.41
N ASN A 83 -2.56 14.38 12.95
CA ASN A 83 -3.20 13.09 12.67
C ASN A 83 -2.59 11.96 13.52
N HIS A 84 -2.09 12.27 14.70
CA HIS A 84 -1.32 11.32 15.52
C HIS A 84 -2.06 10.01 15.84
N GLN A 85 -3.39 10.03 15.89
CA GLN A 85 -4.17 8.82 16.12
C GLN A 85 -4.16 7.87 14.92
N ALA A 86 -3.97 8.42 13.71
CA ALA A 86 -3.92 7.62 12.50
C ALA A 86 -2.54 6.99 12.26
N VAL A 87 -1.48 7.55 12.81
CA VAL A 87 -0.12 7.04 12.64
C VAL A 87 0.14 5.90 13.63
N VAL A 88 0.23 4.68 13.11
CA VAL A 88 0.55 3.50 13.90
C VAL A 88 2.06 3.39 14.14
N SER A 89 2.84 3.64 13.09
CA SER A 89 4.29 3.50 13.13
C SER A 89 4.93 4.38 12.08
N ALA A 90 6.13 4.85 12.34
CA ALA A 90 6.96 5.58 11.38
C ALA A 90 8.40 5.06 11.48
N LEU A 91 9.01 4.85 10.34
CA LEU A 91 10.39 4.40 10.22
C LEU A 91 11.18 5.39 9.37
N HIS A 92 12.28 5.89 9.92
CA HIS A 92 13.22 6.74 9.19
C HIS A 92 14.46 5.96 8.80
N VAL A 93 14.79 5.98 7.52
CA VAL A 93 15.99 5.33 7.01
C VAL A 93 16.85 6.38 6.31
N HIS A 94 18.07 6.58 6.80
CA HIS A 94 19.04 7.45 6.15
C HIS A 94 19.65 6.71 4.96
N MET A 95 19.37 7.23 3.76
CA MET A 95 19.88 6.62 2.52
C MET A 95 21.29 7.08 2.20
N ASP A 96 21.55 8.35 2.44
CA ASP A 96 22.86 8.99 2.26
C ASP A 96 22.94 10.25 3.16
N ALA A 97 23.92 11.12 2.92
CA ALA A 97 24.11 12.33 3.72
C ALA A 97 22.93 13.32 3.65
N HIS A 98 22.11 13.26 2.62
CA HIS A 98 21.02 14.21 2.37
C HIS A 98 19.65 13.54 2.35
N ASN A 99 19.54 12.36 1.80
CA ASN A 99 18.26 11.73 1.53
C ASN A 99 17.81 10.79 2.65
N CYS A 100 16.55 10.94 3.01
CA CYS A 100 15.88 10.09 3.98
C CYS A 100 14.67 9.42 3.33
N LEU A 101 14.51 8.13 3.59
CA LEU A 101 13.28 7.40 3.29
C LEU A 101 12.48 7.30 4.59
N GLU A 102 11.27 7.81 4.56
CA GLU A 102 10.34 7.67 5.69
C GLU A 102 9.18 6.77 5.26
N VAL A 103 8.91 5.76 6.07
CA VAL A 103 7.80 4.83 5.86
C VAL A 103 6.83 4.97 7.04
N LEU A 104 5.57 5.24 6.72
CA LEU A 104 4.53 5.38 7.73
C LEU A 104 3.46 4.32 7.52
N VAL A 105 2.97 3.76 8.62
CA VAL A 105 1.80 2.90 8.63
C VAL A 105 0.65 3.69 9.23
N LEU A 106 -0.41 3.87 8.44
CA LEU A 106 -1.60 4.62 8.81
C LEU A 106 -2.77 3.67 9.00
N ARG A 107 -3.58 3.91 10.02
CA ARG A 107 -4.78 3.14 10.28
C ARG A 107 -5.91 4.08 10.71
N GLY A 108 -7.09 3.89 10.15
CA GLY A 108 -8.25 4.69 10.45
C GLY A 108 -9.29 4.60 9.35
N ARG A 109 -10.16 5.59 9.28
CA ARG A 109 -11.13 5.66 8.19
C ARG A 109 -10.45 5.86 6.85
N ALA A 110 -10.86 5.09 5.86
CA ALA A 110 -10.24 5.09 4.54
C ALA A 110 -10.08 6.50 3.94
N GLY A 111 -11.13 7.30 3.95
CA GLY A 111 -11.08 8.67 3.41
C GLY A 111 -10.10 9.57 4.15
N GLU A 112 -10.06 9.48 5.47
CA GLU A 112 -9.17 10.30 6.31
C GLU A 112 -7.70 9.94 6.13
N ILE A 113 -7.37 8.64 6.12
CA ILE A 113 -5.99 8.21 5.95
C ILE A 113 -5.47 8.41 4.53
N LEU A 114 -6.33 8.31 3.51
CA LEU A 114 -5.96 8.66 2.15
C LEU A 114 -5.67 10.14 2.02
N GLN A 115 -6.48 11.00 2.60
CA GLN A 115 -6.26 12.44 2.59
C GLN A 115 -4.94 12.81 3.27
N MET A 116 -4.65 12.21 4.42
CA MET A 116 -3.38 12.39 5.11
C MET A 116 -2.21 11.89 4.26
N ALA A 117 -2.32 10.69 3.68
CA ALA A 117 -1.30 10.11 2.83
C ALA A 117 -1.00 11.01 1.62
N ASP A 118 -2.03 11.51 0.96
CA ASP A 118 -1.90 12.41 -0.18
C ASP A 118 -1.23 13.72 0.23
N SER A 119 -1.56 14.25 1.40
CA SER A 119 -0.94 15.46 1.95
C SER A 119 0.56 15.27 2.17
N LEU A 120 0.96 14.13 2.70
CA LEU A 120 2.38 13.81 2.91
C LEU A 120 3.14 13.71 1.57
N VAL A 121 2.59 12.99 0.60
CA VAL A 121 3.22 12.80 -0.71
C VAL A 121 3.27 14.11 -1.49
N ALA A 122 2.24 14.95 -1.40
CA ALA A 122 2.14 16.22 -2.12
C ALA A 122 2.90 17.36 -1.46
N THR A 123 3.49 17.16 -0.29
CA THR A 123 4.25 18.20 0.41
C THR A 123 5.43 18.65 -0.43
N ARG A 124 5.53 19.97 -0.65
CA ARG A 124 6.60 20.56 -1.46
C ARG A 124 7.97 20.20 -0.88
N GLY A 125 8.84 19.67 -1.71
CA GLY A 125 10.17 19.21 -1.32
C GLY A 125 10.29 17.71 -1.15
N VAL A 126 9.17 16.98 -1.10
CA VAL A 126 9.18 15.52 -1.21
C VAL A 126 9.61 15.14 -2.63
N LYS A 127 10.72 14.43 -2.73
CA LYS A 127 11.30 14.04 -4.03
C LYS A 127 10.54 12.90 -4.69
N TYR A 128 10.01 12.00 -3.88
CA TYR A 128 9.29 10.83 -4.34
C TYR A 128 8.35 10.37 -3.23
N GLY A 129 7.18 9.92 -3.61
CA GLY A 129 6.23 9.36 -2.65
C GLY A 129 5.25 8.42 -3.30
N LYS A 130 4.86 7.40 -2.56
CA LYS A 130 3.84 6.41 -2.95
C LYS A 130 2.97 6.06 -1.78
N VAL A 131 1.70 5.83 -2.08
CA VAL A 131 0.71 5.35 -1.12
C VAL A 131 0.32 3.94 -1.52
N LEU A 132 0.42 3.01 -0.59
CA LEU A 132 -0.04 1.64 -0.77
C LEU A 132 -1.30 1.45 0.08
N PRO A 133 -2.50 1.50 -0.51
CA PRO A 133 -3.70 1.08 0.20
C PRO A 133 -3.59 -0.40 0.57
N ALA A 134 -3.79 -0.70 1.85
CA ALA A 134 -3.74 -2.05 2.36
C ALA A 134 -5.06 -2.41 3.06
N THR A 135 -5.06 -3.41 3.88
CA THR A 135 -6.25 -3.85 4.61
C THR A 135 -5.86 -4.39 5.96
N THR A 136 -6.79 -4.37 6.91
CA THR A 136 -6.61 -5.05 8.20
C THR A 136 -6.61 -6.58 8.04
N GLY A 137 -7.06 -7.08 6.89
CA GLY A 137 -7.18 -8.51 6.61
C GLY A 137 -8.48 -9.14 7.11
N GLU A 138 -9.26 -8.41 7.89
CA GLU A 138 -10.48 -8.94 8.51
C GLU A 138 -11.49 -9.46 7.48
N ALA A 139 -11.66 -8.76 6.36
CA ALA A 139 -12.60 -9.14 5.30
C ALA A 139 -11.99 -10.09 4.26
N LEU A 140 -10.73 -10.44 4.39
CA LEU A 140 -10.02 -11.33 3.46
C LEU A 140 -9.84 -12.72 4.07
N ARG A 141 -9.97 -13.74 3.21
CA ARG A 141 -9.79 -15.14 3.58
C ARG A 141 -8.86 -15.87 2.62
#